data_077e2ddd3b3ad8e6ddf5afaa048ce38f
#
_entry.id   077e2ddd3b3ad8e6ddf5afaa048ce38f
#
_cell.length_a   1.000
_cell.length_b   1.000
_cell.length_c   1.000
_cell.angle_alpha   90.00
_cell.angle_beta   90.00
_cell.angle_gamma   90.00
#
_symmetry.space_group_name_H-M   'P 1'
#
loop_
_entity.id
_entity.type
_entity.pdbx_description
1 polymer ?
#
loop_
_entity_poly.entity_id
_entity_poly.type
_entity_poly.pdbx_seq_one_letter_code
_entity_poly.pdbx_strand_id
1 'polypeptide(L)'
;MLEKKITFDSFIRGIISVIIIIGILYLVNYLSSVLLPFFIAWLIAYMTYPMVTFFQYKLKVKNRVASIIITMLVLLIALTLIFVGLVPPIIEEFGKLKGLLTTYFIEGSKQAAIPGTLANFIKEHITMIQEALDEENISNMARSLLPKAWNIFTQSVNLVASIFAAFIVLLYTFFILQDYETIASGWTGLVPLKYREMSIRIVNDVKDGMNRYFRGQALVAFLVGVLFSIGFLIIDFPLAIGFGLFIGLLNMVPYLQLIALVPTVLLSLLKAADTGTNFWWILAGALLVFCIVQLIQDAVIVPKIMGKITGLNPAIILLSLSIWGALMGIVGMIIALPCTTIILSYYKRYIRKQEDESDSAKNASAF
;
A
#
# COMPACT_ATOMS: atom_id res chain seq x y z
N MET A 1 19.98 29.00 -29.21
CA MET A 1 19.93 28.99 -27.74
C MET A 1 19.96 30.43 -27.26
N LEU A 2 18.82 30.99 -26.90
CA LEU A 2 18.77 32.31 -26.26
C LEU A 2 19.28 32.14 -24.82
N GLU A 3 20.50 32.54 -24.55
CA GLU A 3 21.00 32.73 -23.20
C GLU A 3 20.11 33.77 -22.54
N LYS A 4 19.14 33.30 -21.76
CA LYS A 4 18.40 34.15 -20.84
C LYS A 4 19.41 34.61 -19.81
N LYS A 5 19.94 35.84 -20.01
CA LYS A 5 20.85 36.48 -19.05
C LYS A 5 20.17 36.42 -17.67
N ILE A 6 20.78 35.68 -16.75
CA ILE A 6 20.31 35.60 -15.37
C ILE A 6 20.48 37.01 -14.82
N THR A 7 19.41 37.78 -14.74
CA THR A 7 19.40 39.09 -14.10
C THR A 7 19.51 38.87 -12.59
N PHE A 8 20.18 39.80 -11.89
CA PHE A 8 20.31 39.77 -10.42
C PHE A 8 18.96 39.56 -9.72
N ASP A 9 17.91 40.13 -10.27
CA ASP A 9 16.51 39.96 -9.80
C ASP A 9 16.02 38.51 -9.95
N SER A 10 16.36 37.81 -11.04
CA SER A 10 16.01 36.40 -11.23
C SER A 10 16.79 35.48 -10.27
N PHE A 11 18.03 35.84 -9.95
CA PHE A 11 18.86 35.12 -9.00
C PHE A 11 18.31 35.26 -7.58
N ILE A 12 17.99 36.47 -7.15
CA ILE A 12 17.38 36.73 -5.84
C ILE A 12 16.02 36.04 -5.69
N ARG A 13 15.15 36.11 -6.71
CA ARG A 13 13.87 35.39 -6.72
C ARG A 13 14.06 33.88 -6.61
N GLY A 14 15.10 33.35 -7.27
CA GLY A 14 15.48 31.94 -7.16
C GLY A 14 15.84 31.56 -5.71
N ILE A 15 16.72 32.34 -5.07
CA ILE A 15 17.12 32.13 -3.68
C ILE A 15 15.93 32.22 -2.73
N ILE A 16 15.11 33.23 -2.86
CA ILE A 16 13.89 33.40 -2.03
C ILE A 16 12.94 32.20 -2.22
N SER A 17 12.75 31.74 -3.47
CA SER A 17 11.92 30.57 -3.75
C SER A 17 12.48 29.30 -3.08
N VAL A 18 13.80 29.09 -3.10
CA VAL A 18 14.45 27.96 -2.43
C VAL A 18 14.27 28.05 -0.92
N ILE A 19 14.48 29.22 -0.32
CA ILE A 19 14.28 29.44 1.11
C ILE A 19 12.84 29.17 1.52
N ILE A 20 11.86 29.64 0.73
CA ILE A 20 10.43 29.38 0.97
C ILE A 20 10.14 27.88 0.88
N ILE A 21 10.67 27.18 -0.12
CA ILE A 21 10.47 25.74 -0.27
C ILE A 21 11.06 24.97 0.92
N ILE A 22 12.28 25.32 1.34
CA ILE A 22 12.92 24.71 2.52
C ILE A 22 12.08 25.00 3.78
N GLY A 23 11.60 26.24 3.94
CA GLY A 23 10.73 26.62 5.05
C GLY A 23 9.42 25.83 5.07
N ILE A 24 8.79 25.63 3.93
CA ILE A 24 7.58 24.82 3.78
C ILE A 24 7.87 23.35 4.11
N LEU A 25 8.97 22.78 3.60
CA LEU A 25 9.34 21.39 3.88
C LEU A 25 9.63 21.19 5.38
N TYR A 26 10.31 22.14 6.02
CA TYR A 26 10.56 22.13 7.46
C TYR A 26 9.24 22.19 8.24
N LEU A 27 8.32 23.09 7.87
CA LEU A 27 7.01 23.22 8.49
C LEU A 27 6.18 21.94 8.33
N VAL A 28 6.14 21.34 7.13
CA VAL A 28 5.45 20.06 6.87
C VAL A 28 6.04 18.95 7.72
N ASN A 29 7.37 18.87 7.84
CA ASN A 29 8.02 17.89 8.69
C ASN A 29 7.70 18.12 10.19
N TYR A 30 7.69 19.36 10.64
CA TYR A 30 7.33 19.71 12.01
C TYR A 30 5.85 19.38 12.34
N LEU A 31 4.95 19.62 11.39
CA LEU A 31 3.52 19.30 11.52
C LEU A 31 3.16 17.87 11.11
N SER A 32 4.13 17.03 10.75
CA SER A 32 3.87 15.69 10.22
C SER A 32 3.02 14.82 11.14
N SER A 33 3.20 14.94 12.46
CA SER A 33 2.40 14.22 13.47
C SER A 33 0.91 14.57 13.44
N VAL A 34 0.55 15.76 12.99
CA VAL A 34 -0.85 16.24 12.86
C VAL A 34 -1.36 16.03 11.43
N LEU A 35 -0.51 16.32 10.44
CA LEU A 35 -0.89 16.23 9.03
C LEU A 35 -1.08 14.77 8.58
N LEU A 36 -0.25 13.84 9.07
CA LEU A 36 -0.31 12.44 8.66
C LEU A 36 -1.67 11.79 8.99
N PRO A 37 -2.21 11.87 10.22
CA PRO A 37 -3.56 11.39 10.54
C PRO A 37 -4.65 12.03 9.68
N PHE A 38 -4.54 13.33 9.37
CA PHE A 38 -5.47 14.03 8.51
C PHE A 38 -5.43 13.50 7.06
N PHE A 39 -4.24 13.30 6.49
CA PHE A 39 -4.10 12.76 5.14
C PHE A 39 -4.58 11.31 5.05
N ILE A 40 -4.31 10.50 6.08
CA ILE A 40 -4.83 9.12 6.17
C ILE A 40 -6.37 9.15 6.19
N ALA A 41 -6.95 9.98 7.03
CA ALA A 41 -8.40 10.14 7.13
C ALA A 41 -9.02 10.63 5.82
N TRP A 42 -8.37 11.59 5.15
CA TRP A 42 -8.79 12.11 3.86
C TRP A 42 -8.76 11.02 2.78
N LEU A 43 -7.70 10.20 2.76
CA LEU A 43 -7.59 9.07 1.83
C LEU A 43 -8.68 8.03 2.09
N ILE A 44 -8.90 7.66 3.36
CA ILE A 44 -9.97 6.73 3.75
C ILE A 44 -11.33 7.30 3.36
N ALA A 45 -11.62 8.55 3.68
CA ALA A 45 -12.86 9.22 3.32
C ALA A 45 -13.07 9.21 1.80
N TYR A 46 -12.03 9.53 1.05
CA TYR A 46 -12.07 9.52 -0.41
C TYR A 46 -12.39 8.14 -0.98
N MET A 47 -11.73 7.09 -0.49
CA MET A 47 -11.97 5.71 -0.93
C MET A 47 -13.36 5.19 -0.54
N THR A 48 -13.88 5.62 0.61
CA THR A 48 -15.15 5.13 1.17
C THR A 48 -16.36 5.97 0.74
N TYR A 49 -16.15 7.18 0.22
CA TYR A 49 -17.22 8.05 -0.26
C TYR A 49 -18.21 7.38 -1.24
N PRO A 50 -17.76 6.56 -2.24
CA PRO A 50 -18.68 5.83 -3.11
C PRO A 50 -19.59 4.85 -2.34
N MET A 51 -19.11 4.26 -1.24
CA MET A 51 -19.92 3.38 -0.40
C MET A 51 -20.96 4.17 0.39
N VAL A 52 -20.59 5.34 0.92
CA VAL A 52 -21.52 6.25 1.60
C VAL A 52 -22.65 6.66 0.65
N THR A 53 -22.31 7.06 -0.57
CA THR A 53 -23.30 7.46 -1.59
C THR A 53 -24.17 6.27 -2.00
N PHE A 54 -23.62 5.06 -2.07
CA PHE A 54 -24.38 3.84 -2.32
C PHE A 54 -25.44 3.59 -1.23
N PHE A 55 -25.06 3.66 0.05
CA PHE A 55 -25.99 3.52 1.17
C PHE A 55 -27.05 4.63 1.17
N GLN A 56 -26.62 5.88 0.94
CA GLN A 56 -27.50 7.05 0.97
C GLN A 56 -28.54 7.05 -0.15
N TYR A 57 -28.12 6.81 -1.39
CA TYR A 57 -28.99 6.97 -2.56
C TYR A 57 -29.61 5.66 -3.06
N LYS A 58 -28.82 4.55 -3.06
CA LYS A 58 -29.30 3.28 -3.60
C LYS A 58 -30.08 2.45 -2.57
N LEU A 59 -29.62 2.45 -1.31
CA LEU A 59 -30.34 1.80 -0.20
C LEU A 59 -31.31 2.77 0.53
N LYS A 60 -31.43 4.01 0.02
CA LYS A 60 -32.39 5.01 0.51
C LYS A 60 -32.27 5.34 2.01
N VAL A 61 -31.08 5.25 2.59
CA VAL A 61 -30.83 5.72 3.95
C VAL A 61 -30.82 7.25 3.89
N LYS A 62 -31.95 7.89 4.17
CA LYS A 62 -32.17 9.33 4.00
C LYS A 62 -31.20 10.21 4.81
N ASN A 63 -30.64 9.70 5.90
CA ASN A 63 -29.74 10.44 6.77
C ASN A 63 -28.28 10.20 6.38
N ARG A 64 -27.55 11.25 6.02
CA ARG A 64 -26.12 11.18 5.63
C ARG A 64 -25.27 10.65 6.75
N VAL A 65 -25.49 11.10 8.00
CA VAL A 65 -24.76 10.61 9.19
C VAL A 65 -24.94 9.10 9.35
N ALA A 66 -26.19 8.61 9.21
CA ALA A 66 -26.44 7.17 9.30
C ALA A 66 -25.72 6.39 8.18
N SER A 67 -25.70 6.90 6.95
CA SER A 67 -24.98 6.29 5.84
C SER A 67 -23.47 6.22 6.08
N ILE A 68 -22.87 7.25 6.68
CA ILE A 68 -21.45 7.29 7.05
C ILE A 68 -21.17 6.25 8.13
N ILE A 69 -21.98 6.21 9.20
CA ILE A 69 -21.81 5.26 10.30
C ILE A 69 -21.93 3.82 9.79
N ILE A 70 -22.94 3.51 8.96
CA ILE A 70 -23.11 2.18 8.35
C ILE A 70 -21.87 1.82 7.53
N THR A 71 -21.35 2.75 6.71
CA THR A 71 -20.15 2.51 5.90
C THR A 71 -18.94 2.22 6.78
N MET A 72 -18.73 2.99 7.85
CA MET A 72 -17.64 2.79 8.79
C MET A 72 -17.75 1.45 9.53
N LEU A 73 -18.97 1.07 9.95
CA LEU A 73 -19.23 -0.24 10.57
C LEU A 73 -18.97 -1.39 9.59
N VAL A 74 -19.44 -1.30 8.35
CA VAL A 74 -19.19 -2.32 7.32
C VAL A 74 -17.69 -2.49 7.06
N LEU A 75 -16.95 -1.39 7.00
CA LEU A 75 -15.48 -1.43 6.85
C LEU A 75 -14.80 -2.06 8.07
N LEU A 76 -15.22 -1.70 9.27
CA LEU A 76 -14.69 -2.27 10.50
C LEU A 76 -14.96 -3.77 10.56
N ILE A 77 -16.19 -4.20 10.25
CA ILE A 77 -16.56 -5.61 10.21
C ILE A 77 -15.74 -6.35 9.14
N ALA A 78 -15.60 -5.78 7.94
CA ALA A 78 -14.80 -6.39 6.87
C ALA A 78 -13.32 -6.55 7.27
N LEU A 79 -12.71 -5.52 7.86
CA LEU A 79 -11.36 -5.58 8.41
C LEU A 79 -11.22 -6.63 9.51
N THR A 80 -12.19 -6.69 10.43
CA THR A 80 -12.20 -7.69 11.51
C THR A 80 -12.32 -9.10 10.96
N LEU A 81 -13.20 -9.34 9.97
CA LEU A 81 -13.36 -10.65 9.32
C LEU A 81 -12.09 -11.07 8.59
N ILE A 82 -11.45 -10.15 7.85
CA ILE A 82 -10.16 -10.41 7.20
C ILE A 82 -9.11 -10.78 8.24
N PHE A 83 -9.03 -10.01 9.33
CA PHE A 83 -8.06 -10.25 10.38
C PHE A 83 -8.29 -11.59 11.09
N VAL A 84 -9.52 -11.87 11.54
CA VAL A 84 -9.89 -13.13 12.22
C VAL A 84 -9.75 -14.33 11.28
N GLY A 85 -10.01 -14.14 9.98
CA GLY A 85 -9.87 -15.20 8.99
C GLY A 85 -8.42 -15.50 8.58
N LEU A 86 -7.52 -14.53 8.68
CA LEU A 86 -6.12 -14.71 8.22
C LEU A 86 -5.14 -14.96 9.37
N VAL A 87 -5.27 -14.23 10.47
CA VAL A 87 -4.23 -14.23 11.51
C VAL A 87 -4.19 -15.52 12.32
N PRO A 88 -5.30 -16.07 12.86
CA PRO A 88 -5.25 -17.30 13.64
C PRO A 88 -4.66 -18.49 12.85
N PRO A 89 -5.09 -18.79 11.61
CA PRO A 89 -4.47 -19.86 10.82
C PRO A 89 -2.97 -19.66 10.58
N ILE A 90 -2.53 -18.43 10.38
CA ILE A 90 -1.10 -18.11 10.22
C ILE A 90 -0.35 -18.46 11.51
N ILE A 91 -0.88 -18.06 12.68
CA ILE A 91 -0.26 -18.37 13.98
C ILE A 91 -0.16 -19.89 14.21
N GLU A 92 -1.24 -20.63 13.90
CA GLU A 92 -1.25 -22.09 14.04
C GLU A 92 -0.19 -22.75 13.16
N GLU A 93 -0.02 -22.33 11.91
CA GLU A 93 0.98 -22.88 11.01
C GLU A 93 2.41 -22.55 11.47
N PHE A 94 2.64 -21.34 11.99
CA PHE A 94 3.94 -21.00 12.60
C PHE A 94 4.19 -21.80 13.88
N GLY A 95 3.17 -22.08 14.68
CA GLY A 95 3.26 -22.98 15.84
C GLY A 95 3.66 -24.41 15.45
N LYS A 96 3.07 -24.97 14.38
CA LYS A 96 3.46 -26.26 13.82
C LYS A 96 4.91 -26.25 13.32
N LEU A 97 5.34 -25.18 12.62
CA LEU A 97 6.72 -25.02 12.17
C LEU A 97 7.71 -25.07 13.35
N LYS A 98 7.41 -24.35 14.44
CA LYS A 98 8.22 -24.39 15.66
C LYS A 98 8.31 -25.80 16.23
N GLY A 99 7.17 -26.49 16.35
CA GLY A 99 7.11 -27.87 16.84
C GLY A 99 7.96 -28.83 16.00
N LEU A 100 7.81 -28.76 14.68
CA LEU A 100 8.58 -29.58 13.74
C LEU A 100 10.08 -29.29 13.81
N LEU A 101 10.48 -28.01 13.84
CA LEU A 101 11.89 -27.63 13.99
C LEU A 101 12.48 -28.16 15.28
N THR A 102 11.74 -28.12 16.39
CA THR A 102 12.17 -28.65 17.66
C THR A 102 12.36 -30.15 17.61
N THR A 103 11.39 -30.91 17.08
CA THR A 103 11.43 -32.38 16.97
C THR A 103 12.54 -32.85 16.04
N TYR A 104 12.71 -32.23 14.86
CA TYR A 104 13.72 -32.68 13.90
C TYR A 104 15.15 -32.28 14.27
N PHE A 105 15.38 -31.10 14.83
CA PHE A 105 16.75 -30.61 15.06
C PHE A 105 17.24 -30.80 16.50
N ILE A 106 16.35 -30.89 17.48
CA ILE A 106 16.69 -31.06 18.89
C ILE A 106 16.59 -32.55 19.27
N GLU A 107 15.48 -33.21 18.90
CA GLU A 107 15.23 -34.61 19.26
C GLU A 107 15.85 -35.63 18.31
N GLY A 108 16.42 -35.18 17.19
CA GLY A 108 17.27 -36.02 16.32
C GLY A 108 16.50 -37.02 15.45
N SER A 109 15.22 -36.82 15.16
CA SER A 109 14.46 -37.71 14.28
C SER A 109 14.95 -37.61 12.83
N LYS A 110 15.39 -38.74 12.25
CA LYS A 110 16.16 -38.83 11.00
C LYS A 110 15.35 -38.73 9.68
N GLN A 111 14.12 -38.22 9.67
CA GLN A 111 13.24 -38.42 8.50
C GLN A 111 12.84 -37.12 7.75
N ALA A 112 13.55 -36.02 7.90
CA ALA A 112 13.24 -34.83 7.12
C ALA A 112 13.93 -34.87 5.75
N ALA A 113 13.14 -34.70 4.68
CA ALA A 113 13.63 -34.48 3.31
C ALA A 113 14.18 -33.04 3.11
N ILE A 114 14.91 -32.55 4.11
CA ILE A 114 15.50 -31.21 4.15
C ILE A 114 16.92 -31.28 3.58
N PRO A 115 17.29 -30.37 2.64
CA PRO A 115 18.66 -30.33 2.12
C PRO A 115 19.69 -30.12 3.24
N GLY A 116 20.80 -30.86 3.19
CA GLY A 116 21.82 -30.83 4.24
C GLY A 116 22.42 -29.46 4.53
N THR A 117 22.54 -28.61 3.51
CA THR A 117 22.95 -27.18 3.64
C THR A 117 21.94 -26.36 4.44
N LEU A 118 20.66 -26.55 4.19
CA LEU A 118 19.58 -25.88 4.91
C LEU A 118 19.45 -26.41 6.34
N ALA A 119 19.61 -27.72 6.51
CA ALA A 119 19.62 -28.35 7.83
C ALA A 119 20.76 -27.83 8.71
N ASN A 120 21.97 -27.69 8.15
CA ASN A 120 23.12 -27.12 8.87
C ASN A 120 22.90 -25.66 9.22
N PHE A 121 22.36 -24.85 8.28
CA PHE A 121 22.01 -23.43 8.54
C PHE A 121 20.97 -23.30 9.66
N ILE A 122 19.89 -24.09 9.61
CA ILE A 122 18.87 -24.09 10.65
C ILE A 122 19.46 -24.51 12.00
N LYS A 123 20.31 -25.57 12.02
CA LYS A 123 20.94 -26.04 13.23
C LYS A 123 21.87 -25.02 13.87
N GLU A 124 22.58 -24.26 13.06
CA GLU A 124 23.45 -23.17 13.53
C GLU A 124 22.67 -21.97 14.11
N HIS A 125 21.48 -21.72 13.55
CA HIS A 125 20.66 -20.58 13.95
C HIS A 125 19.37 -20.98 14.68
N ILE A 126 19.28 -22.23 15.18
CA ILE A 126 18.04 -22.79 15.74
C ILE A 126 17.48 -21.98 16.90
N THR A 127 18.34 -21.44 17.76
CA THR A 127 17.93 -20.61 18.90
C THR A 127 17.31 -19.30 18.44
N MET A 128 17.92 -18.62 17.47
CA MET A 128 17.35 -17.40 16.85
C MET A 128 16.01 -17.67 16.17
N ILE A 129 15.93 -18.80 15.43
CA ILE A 129 14.69 -19.17 14.73
C ILE A 129 13.60 -19.54 15.72
N GLN A 130 13.94 -20.24 16.82
CA GLN A 130 12.98 -20.57 17.88
C GLN A 130 12.48 -19.33 18.60
N GLU A 131 13.35 -18.39 18.94
CA GLU A 131 12.95 -17.11 19.53
C GLU A 131 12.05 -16.29 18.57
N ALA A 132 12.35 -16.30 17.26
CA ALA A 132 11.53 -15.64 16.25
C ALA A 132 10.16 -16.30 16.03
N LEU A 133 10.10 -17.63 16.19
CA LEU A 133 8.88 -18.46 16.02
C LEU A 133 8.16 -18.72 17.36
N ASP A 134 8.58 -18.13 18.45
CA ASP A 134 7.90 -18.31 19.72
C ASP A 134 6.45 -17.79 19.64
N GLU A 135 5.48 -18.62 20.09
CA GLU A 135 4.06 -18.25 20.07
C GLU A 135 3.81 -16.93 20.79
N GLU A 136 4.60 -16.65 21.82
CA GLU A 136 4.57 -15.38 22.53
C GLU A 136 5.09 -14.24 21.65
N ASN A 137 6.13 -14.44 20.84
CA ASN A 137 6.66 -13.46 19.91
C ASN A 137 5.80 -13.33 18.65
N ILE A 138 5.28 -14.43 18.09
CA ILE A 138 4.36 -14.42 16.93
C ILE A 138 2.97 -13.93 17.38
N SER A 139 2.49 -14.39 18.50
CA SER A 139 1.28 -13.87 19.16
C SER A 139 1.48 -12.40 19.54
N ASN A 140 2.67 -11.99 19.98
CA ASN A 140 3.00 -10.60 20.27
C ASN A 140 3.26 -9.80 18.97
N MET A 141 3.73 -10.39 17.88
CA MET A 141 3.74 -9.76 16.55
C MET A 141 2.34 -9.67 15.92
N ALA A 142 1.56 -10.70 15.96
CA ALA A 142 0.16 -10.67 15.51
C ALA A 142 -0.71 -9.90 16.51
N ARG A 143 -0.45 -10.05 17.79
CA ARG A 143 -0.93 -9.21 18.87
C ARG A 143 -0.28 -7.84 18.80
N SER A 144 0.88 -7.55 18.33
CA SER A 144 1.42 -6.20 18.14
C SER A 144 0.96 -5.51 16.85
N LEU A 145 0.27 -6.20 15.98
CA LEU A 145 -0.52 -5.55 14.92
C LEU A 145 -1.94 -5.20 15.42
N LEU A 146 -2.56 -6.01 16.30
CA LEU A 146 -3.78 -5.65 17.05
C LEU A 146 -3.50 -4.93 18.36
N PRO A 147 -2.43 -5.21 19.10
CA PRO A 147 -2.17 -4.55 20.39
C PRO A 147 -0.90 -3.71 20.41
N LYS A 148 -0.23 -3.33 19.31
CA LYS A 148 0.04 -1.88 19.30
C LYS A 148 -1.32 -1.18 19.50
N ALA A 149 -2.43 -1.68 19.06
CA ALA A 149 -3.70 -1.27 19.64
C ALA A 149 -3.96 -1.83 21.07
N TRP A 150 -3.58 -3.01 21.52
CA TRP A 150 -3.94 -3.56 22.83
C TRP A 150 -2.82 -3.64 23.89
N ASN A 151 -1.51 -3.76 23.58
CA ASN A 151 -0.40 -3.52 24.54
C ASN A 151 -0.07 -2.03 24.69
N ILE A 152 -0.48 -1.25 23.74
CA ILE A 152 -0.77 0.16 23.95
C ILE A 152 -1.85 0.29 25.02
N PHE A 153 -2.81 -0.61 25.16
CA PHE A 153 -3.81 -0.62 26.23
C PHE A 153 -3.22 -0.95 27.62
N THR A 154 -2.15 -1.67 27.74
CA THR A 154 -1.57 -2.09 29.03
C THR A 154 -0.33 -1.30 29.46
N GLN A 155 0.33 -0.54 28.57
CA GLN A 155 1.37 0.42 28.93
C GLN A 155 0.81 1.85 28.83
N SER A 156 0.22 2.25 29.89
CA SER A 156 -0.75 3.32 30.12
C SER A 156 -0.53 4.75 29.58
N VAL A 157 0.55 5.09 28.90
CA VAL A 157 0.76 6.45 28.35
C VAL A 157 0.75 6.45 26.82
N ASN A 158 1.39 5.47 26.16
CA ASN A 158 1.38 5.36 24.69
C ASN A 158 0.03 4.86 24.13
N LEU A 159 -0.76 4.21 24.93
CA LEU A 159 -2.09 3.69 24.63
C LEU A 159 -3.12 4.78 24.38
N VAL A 160 -3.24 5.68 25.34
CA VAL A 160 -4.16 6.82 25.21
C VAL A 160 -3.82 7.60 23.95
N ALA A 161 -2.52 7.79 23.64
CA ALA A 161 -2.08 8.48 22.45
C ALA A 161 -2.45 7.74 21.14
N SER A 162 -2.38 6.41 21.09
CA SER A 162 -2.70 5.66 19.86
C SER A 162 -4.19 5.44 19.66
N ILE A 163 -4.97 5.20 20.74
CA ILE A 163 -6.43 5.23 20.67
C ILE A 163 -6.88 6.64 20.26
N PHE A 164 -6.28 7.65 20.85
CA PHE A 164 -6.58 9.04 20.51
C PHE A 164 -6.23 9.35 19.05
N ALA A 165 -5.08 8.86 18.54
CA ALA A 165 -4.71 8.98 17.13
C ALA A 165 -5.69 8.23 16.20
N ALA A 166 -6.06 6.99 16.53
CA ALA A 166 -7.06 6.23 15.77
C ALA A 166 -8.43 6.92 15.83
N PHE A 167 -8.83 7.40 17.00
CA PHE A 167 -10.06 8.17 17.16
C PHE A 167 -10.04 9.47 16.35
N ILE A 168 -8.91 10.18 16.33
CA ILE A 168 -8.73 11.39 15.51
C ILE A 168 -8.88 11.05 14.03
N VAL A 169 -8.27 9.95 13.54
CA VAL A 169 -8.42 9.51 12.15
C VAL A 169 -9.87 9.20 11.81
N LEU A 170 -10.57 8.47 12.69
CA LEU A 170 -11.99 8.16 12.51
C LEU A 170 -12.84 9.44 12.53
N LEU A 171 -12.55 10.34 13.43
CA LEU A 171 -13.25 11.62 13.57
C LEU A 171 -13.02 12.52 12.33
N TYR A 172 -11.78 12.64 11.87
CA TYR A 172 -11.48 13.33 10.62
C TYR A 172 -12.18 12.67 9.43
N THR A 173 -12.13 11.34 9.34
CA THR A 173 -12.82 10.60 8.27
C THR A 173 -14.31 10.88 8.27
N PHE A 174 -14.94 10.88 9.45
CA PHE A 174 -16.35 11.18 9.61
C PHE A 174 -16.70 12.60 9.14
N PHE A 175 -15.97 13.61 9.61
CA PHE A 175 -16.25 15.02 9.24
C PHE A 175 -15.93 15.29 7.76
N ILE A 176 -14.83 14.71 7.23
CA ILE A 176 -14.52 14.84 5.80
C ILE A 176 -15.63 14.20 4.95
N LEU A 177 -16.18 13.04 5.36
CA LEU A 177 -17.30 12.42 4.66
C LEU A 177 -18.60 13.22 4.80
N GLN A 178 -18.82 13.81 5.97
CA GLN A 178 -20.01 14.64 6.20
C GLN A 178 -20.03 15.88 5.32
N ASP A 179 -18.92 16.58 5.25
CA ASP A 179 -18.79 17.84 4.53
C ASP A 179 -18.06 17.68 3.19
N TYR A 180 -17.99 16.43 2.66
CA TYR A 180 -17.21 16.10 1.48
C TYR A 180 -17.47 17.03 0.29
N GLU A 181 -18.74 17.33 0.00
CA GLU A 181 -19.12 18.19 -1.12
C GLU A 181 -18.75 19.63 -0.89
N THR A 182 -18.93 20.13 0.35
CA THR A 182 -18.55 21.48 0.76
C THR A 182 -17.04 21.68 0.73
N ILE A 183 -16.29 20.71 1.22
CA ILE A 183 -14.82 20.73 1.19
C ILE A 183 -14.34 20.65 -0.27
N ALA A 184 -14.95 19.76 -1.07
CA ALA A 184 -14.57 19.54 -2.47
C ALA A 184 -14.86 20.76 -3.37
N SER A 185 -15.78 21.64 -3.00
CA SER A 185 -16.11 22.85 -3.75
C SER A 185 -15.59 24.14 -3.09
N GLY A 186 -15.51 24.18 -1.75
CA GLY A 186 -15.20 25.39 -0.99
C GLY A 186 -13.78 25.94 -1.16
N TRP A 187 -12.80 25.06 -1.39
CA TRP A 187 -11.39 25.45 -1.59
C TRP A 187 -11.19 26.38 -2.80
N THR A 188 -12.10 26.32 -3.79
CA THR A 188 -12.00 27.16 -4.99
C THR A 188 -12.08 28.64 -4.70
N GLY A 189 -12.77 29.02 -3.59
CA GLY A 189 -12.86 30.39 -3.12
C GLY A 189 -11.55 30.94 -2.54
N LEU A 190 -10.66 30.08 -2.08
CA LEU A 190 -9.36 30.44 -1.51
C LEU A 190 -8.30 30.73 -2.60
N VAL A 191 -8.56 30.29 -3.84
CA VAL A 191 -7.61 30.46 -4.94
C VAL A 191 -7.88 31.79 -5.65
N PRO A 192 -6.83 32.63 -5.86
CA PRO A 192 -6.97 33.86 -6.65
C PRO A 192 -7.55 33.58 -8.04
N LEU A 193 -8.42 34.48 -8.53
CA LEU A 193 -9.16 34.32 -9.79
C LEU A 193 -8.27 33.94 -10.97
N LYS A 194 -7.05 34.51 -11.03
CA LYS A 194 -6.07 34.28 -12.09
C LYS A 194 -5.65 32.79 -12.21
N TYR A 195 -5.61 32.06 -11.10
CA TYR A 195 -5.12 30.66 -11.05
C TYR A 195 -6.25 29.65 -10.82
N ARG A 196 -7.49 30.11 -10.60
CA ARG A 196 -8.62 29.27 -10.20
C ARG A 196 -8.93 28.15 -11.19
N GLU A 197 -9.04 28.47 -12.47
CA GLU A 197 -9.32 27.46 -13.51
C GLU A 197 -8.22 26.40 -13.63
N MET A 198 -6.97 26.83 -13.52
CA MET A 198 -5.82 25.91 -13.56
C MET A 198 -5.85 24.98 -12.34
N SER A 199 -6.09 25.55 -11.15
CA SER A 199 -6.14 24.78 -9.89
C SER A 199 -7.29 23.79 -9.89
N ILE A 200 -8.48 24.17 -10.36
CA ILE A 200 -9.64 23.28 -10.48
C ILE A 200 -9.33 22.11 -11.41
N ARG A 201 -8.69 22.38 -12.56
CA ARG A 201 -8.28 21.32 -13.49
C ARG A 201 -7.30 20.35 -12.82
N ILE A 202 -6.26 20.87 -12.14
CA ILE A 202 -5.28 20.04 -11.44
C ILE A 202 -5.98 19.14 -10.41
N VAL A 203 -6.82 19.70 -9.56
CA VAL A 203 -7.51 18.93 -8.52
C VAL A 203 -8.44 17.87 -9.11
N ASN A 204 -9.16 18.20 -10.17
CA ASN A 204 -10.03 17.23 -10.84
C ASN A 204 -9.21 16.11 -11.52
N ASP A 205 -8.11 16.45 -12.20
CA ASP A 205 -7.20 15.44 -12.80
C ASP A 205 -6.62 14.52 -11.73
N VAL A 206 -6.21 15.07 -10.57
CA VAL A 206 -5.74 14.31 -9.40
C VAL A 206 -6.85 13.38 -8.90
N LYS A 207 -8.04 13.93 -8.66
CA LYS A 207 -9.20 13.19 -8.17
C LYS A 207 -9.57 12.03 -9.10
N ASP A 208 -9.67 12.29 -10.39
CA ASP A 208 -10.04 11.27 -11.37
C ASP A 208 -8.95 10.22 -11.57
N GLY A 209 -7.68 10.65 -11.54
CA GLY A 209 -6.53 9.75 -11.59
C GLY A 209 -6.47 8.81 -10.38
N MET A 210 -6.61 9.37 -9.17
CA MET A 210 -6.64 8.59 -7.93
C MET A 210 -7.82 7.62 -7.89
N ASN A 211 -9.01 8.06 -8.26
CA ASN A 211 -10.21 7.21 -8.25
C ASN A 211 -10.06 6.01 -9.19
N ARG A 212 -9.59 6.25 -10.42
CA ARG A 212 -9.33 5.18 -11.38
C ARG A 212 -8.26 4.23 -10.88
N TYR A 213 -7.17 4.77 -10.32
CA TYR A 213 -6.09 3.95 -9.79
C TYR A 213 -6.55 3.06 -8.64
N PHE A 214 -7.17 3.63 -7.60
CA PHE A 214 -7.57 2.84 -6.42
C PHE A 214 -8.60 1.77 -6.73
N ARG A 215 -9.60 2.08 -7.57
CA ARG A 215 -10.58 1.08 -8.02
C ARG A 215 -9.91 -0.03 -8.84
N GLY A 216 -9.02 0.36 -9.76
CA GLY A 216 -8.27 -0.60 -10.55
C GLY A 216 -7.39 -1.48 -9.69
N GLN A 217 -6.61 -0.88 -8.78
CA GLN A 217 -5.68 -1.60 -7.91
C GLN A 217 -6.41 -2.54 -6.93
N ALA A 218 -7.53 -2.11 -6.36
CA ALA A 218 -8.33 -2.98 -5.51
C ALA A 218 -8.87 -4.22 -6.27
N LEU A 219 -9.32 -4.03 -7.52
CA LEU A 219 -9.76 -5.14 -8.35
C LEU A 219 -8.60 -6.06 -8.77
N VAL A 220 -7.45 -5.49 -9.13
CA VAL A 220 -6.21 -6.26 -9.41
C VAL A 220 -5.82 -7.08 -8.19
N ALA A 221 -5.72 -6.44 -7.01
CA ALA A 221 -5.36 -7.09 -5.76
C ALA A 221 -6.29 -8.26 -5.40
N PHE A 222 -7.60 -8.07 -5.56
CA PHE A 222 -8.60 -9.12 -5.36
C PHE A 222 -8.41 -10.30 -6.32
N LEU A 223 -8.29 -10.03 -7.62
CA LEU A 223 -8.11 -11.08 -8.63
C LEU A 223 -6.79 -11.83 -8.44
N VAL A 224 -5.72 -11.12 -8.12
CA VAL A 224 -4.41 -11.72 -7.84
C VAL A 224 -4.48 -12.60 -6.59
N GLY A 225 -5.15 -12.14 -5.53
CA GLY A 225 -5.38 -12.94 -4.33
C GLY A 225 -6.14 -14.24 -4.61
N VAL A 226 -7.19 -14.17 -5.43
CA VAL A 226 -7.95 -15.35 -5.88
C VAL A 226 -7.07 -16.29 -6.72
N LEU A 227 -6.26 -15.76 -7.64
CA LEU A 227 -5.37 -16.58 -8.46
C LEU A 227 -4.29 -17.28 -7.63
N PHE A 228 -3.68 -16.58 -6.67
CA PHE A 228 -2.74 -17.20 -5.72
C PHE A 228 -3.43 -18.28 -4.90
N SER A 229 -4.63 -18.02 -4.39
CA SER A 229 -5.41 -19.02 -3.64
C SER A 229 -5.67 -20.28 -4.47
N ILE A 230 -6.11 -20.13 -5.71
CA ILE A 230 -6.33 -21.25 -6.63
C ILE A 230 -5.02 -21.99 -6.93
N GLY A 231 -3.94 -21.26 -7.26
CA GLY A 231 -2.64 -21.85 -7.57
C GLY A 231 -2.08 -22.65 -6.38
N PHE A 232 -2.19 -22.12 -5.17
CA PHE A 232 -1.76 -22.79 -3.96
C PHE A 232 -2.65 -23.99 -3.60
N LEU A 233 -3.97 -23.93 -3.86
CA LEU A 233 -4.85 -25.10 -3.70
C LEU A 233 -4.48 -26.24 -4.65
N ILE A 234 -4.13 -25.93 -5.90
CA ILE A 234 -3.74 -26.93 -6.90
C ILE A 234 -2.50 -27.71 -6.45
N ILE A 235 -1.53 -27.04 -5.82
CA ILE A 235 -0.33 -27.68 -5.31
C ILE A 235 -0.44 -28.14 -3.86
N ASP A 236 -1.65 -28.09 -3.29
CA ASP A 236 -1.93 -28.44 -1.89
C ASP A 236 -0.99 -27.70 -0.91
N PHE A 237 -0.77 -26.41 -1.12
CA PHE A 237 0.13 -25.60 -0.30
C PHE A 237 -0.52 -25.23 1.05
N PRO A 238 0.26 -25.18 2.14
CA PRO A 238 -0.27 -24.80 3.45
C PRO A 238 -0.95 -23.42 3.40
N LEU A 239 -2.08 -23.27 4.10
CA LEU A 239 -2.85 -22.03 4.15
C LEU A 239 -3.27 -21.48 2.76
N ALA A 240 -3.42 -22.31 1.73
CA ALA A 240 -3.58 -21.91 0.34
C ALA A 240 -4.50 -20.73 0.12
N ILE A 241 -5.72 -20.74 0.70
CA ILE A 241 -6.70 -19.66 0.54
C ILE A 241 -6.27 -18.42 1.32
N GLY A 242 -5.95 -18.58 2.61
CA GLY A 242 -5.59 -17.47 3.49
C GLY A 242 -4.32 -16.77 3.01
N PHE A 243 -3.30 -17.54 2.67
CA PHE A 243 -2.02 -17.02 2.18
C PHE A 243 -2.15 -16.36 0.80
N GLY A 244 -2.94 -16.96 -0.11
CA GLY A 244 -3.22 -16.34 -1.41
C GLY A 244 -3.94 -15.00 -1.28
N LEU A 245 -4.97 -14.91 -0.44
CA LEU A 245 -5.67 -13.65 -0.18
C LEU A 245 -4.76 -12.61 0.52
N PHE A 246 -3.88 -13.06 1.43
CA PHE A 246 -2.89 -12.19 2.05
C PHE A 246 -1.91 -11.60 1.02
N ILE A 247 -1.42 -12.40 0.07
CA ILE A 247 -0.59 -11.92 -1.04
C ILE A 247 -1.38 -10.90 -1.90
N GLY A 248 -2.66 -11.18 -2.17
CA GLY A 248 -3.53 -10.24 -2.84
C GLY A 248 -3.66 -8.91 -2.10
N LEU A 249 -3.78 -8.95 -0.78
CA LEU A 249 -3.81 -7.73 0.05
C LEU A 249 -2.49 -6.96 -0.03
N LEU A 250 -1.34 -7.63 0.05
CA LEU A 250 -0.02 -7.01 -0.14
C LEU A 250 0.09 -6.36 -1.52
N ASN A 251 -0.53 -6.95 -2.54
CA ASN A 251 -0.55 -6.42 -3.90
C ASN A 251 -1.33 -5.10 -4.06
N MET A 252 -2.01 -4.60 -3.00
CA MET A 252 -2.51 -3.21 -2.98
C MET A 252 -1.39 -2.19 -3.20
N VAL A 253 -0.18 -2.53 -2.80
CA VAL A 253 1.05 -1.80 -3.14
C VAL A 253 1.83 -2.62 -4.16
N PRO A 254 2.12 -2.10 -5.37
CA PRO A 254 2.85 -2.84 -6.38
C PRO A 254 4.17 -3.39 -5.86
N TYR A 255 4.49 -4.64 -6.23
CA TYR A 255 5.70 -5.38 -5.81
C TYR A 255 5.80 -5.73 -4.32
N LEU A 256 4.93 -5.23 -3.45
CA LEU A 256 4.97 -5.56 -2.01
C LEU A 256 4.67 -7.05 -1.77
N GLN A 257 3.96 -7.70 -2.68
CA GLN A 257 3.71 -9.14 -2.67
C GLN A 257 5.00 -9.98 -2.65
N LEU A 258 6.14 -9.46 -3.11
CA LEU A 258 7.43 -10.15 -3.07
C LEU A 258 7.90 -10.43 -1.63
N ILE A 259 7.46 -9.68 -0.65
CA ILE A 259 7.72 -9.95 0.77
C ILE A 259 7.16 -11.31 1.18
N ALA A 260 6.08 -11.76 0.54
CA ALA A 260 5.49 -13.06 0.81
C ALA A 260 6.38 -14.25 0.37
N LEU A 261 7.45 -14.03 -0.39
CA LEU A 261 8.43 -15.08 -0.70
C LEU A 261 9.11 -15.60 0.57
N VAL A 262 9.33 -14.76 1.58
CA VAL A 262 9.91 -15.19 2.86
C VAL A 262 9.02 -16.23 3.56
N PRO A 263 7.75 -15.94 3.87
CA PRO A 263 6.86 -16.95 4.44
C PRO A 263 6.61 -18.13 3.48
N THR A 264 6.71 -17.96 2.16
CA THR A 264 6.59 -19.06 1.20
C THR A 264 7.69 -20.11 1.42
N VAL A 265 8.94 -19.69 1.63
CA VAL A 265 10.06 -20.60 1.93
C VAL A 265 9.79 -21.33 3.25
N LEU A 266 9.34 -20.63 4.28
CA LEU A 266 9.04 -21.22 5.59
C LEU A 266 7.89 -22.24 5.53
N LEU A 267 6.80 -21.92 4.83
CA LEU A 267 5.67 -22.81 4.63
C LEU A 267 6.04 -24.02 3.75
N SER A 268 6.93 -23.85 2.78
CA SER A 268 7.47 -24.96 1.98
C SER A 268 8.29 -25.93 2.83
N LEU A 269 9.07 -25.38 3.77
CA LEU A 269 9.84 -26.18 4.72
C LEU A 269 8.91 -26.96 5.65
N LEU A 270 7.88 -26.31 6.18
CA LEU A 270 6.85 -26.91 7.01
C LEU A 270 6.20 -28.10 6.28
N LYS A 271 5.72 -27.89 5.05
CA LYS A 271 5.08 -28.95 4.26
C LYS A 271 6.06 -30.11 3.97
N ALA A 272 7.32 -29.82 3.67
CA ALA A 272 8.34 -30.82 3.45
C ALA A 272 8.56 -31.72 4.69
N ALA A 273 8.59 -31.07 5.86
CA ALA A 273 8.74 -31.75 7.14
C ALA A 273 7.51 -32.61 7.49
N ASP A 274 6.30 -32.10 7.25
CA ASP A 274 5.02 -32.77 7.55
C ASP A 274 4.77 -33.97 6.61
N THR A 275 5.01 -33.81 5.30
CA THR A 275 4.70 -34.84 4.29
C THR A 275 5.85 -35.73 3.94
N GLY A 276 7.08 -35.46 4.39
CA GLY A 276 8.30 -36.18 3.98
C GLY A 276 8.71 -35.96 2.52
N THR A 277 8.04 -35.05 1.80
CA THR A 277 8.35 -34.74 0.40
C THR A 277 9.55 -33.80 0.30
N ASN A 278 10.25 -33.85 -0.85
CA ASN A 278 11.44 -33.03 -1.04
C ASN A 278 11.08 -31.55 -1.04
N PHE A 279 11.72 -30.76 -0.16
CA PHE A 279 11.56 -29.33 -0.03
C PHE A 279 11.66 -28.57 -1.36
N TRP A 280 12.64 -28.94 -2.20
CA TRP A 280 12.88 -28.24 -3.47
C TRP A 280 11.73 -28.36 -4.46
N TRP A 281 11.01 -29.50 -4.46
CA TRP A 281 9.83 -29.68 -5.32
C TRP A 281 8.66 -28.83 -4.84
N ILE A 282 8.45 -28.73 -3.52
CA ILE A 282 7.39 -27.90 -2.94
C ILE A 282 7.67 -26.42 -3.20
N LEU A 283 8.91 -25.98 -2.94
CA LEU A 283 9.33 -24.61 -3.18
C LEU A 283 9.26 -24.25 -4.68
N ALA A 284 9.73 -25.14 -5.56
CA ALA A 284 9.63 -24.91 -7.00
C ALA A 284 8.17 -24.79 -7.46
N GLY A 285 7.27 -25.62 -6.94
CA GLY A 285 5.83 -25.51 -7.19
C GLY A 285 5.26 -24.16 -6.74
N ALA A 286 5.61 -23.74 -5.52
CA ALA A 286 5.17 -22.44 -5.02
C ALA A 286 5.72 -21.27 -5.85
N LEU A 287 7.01 -21.29 -6.19
CA LEU A 287 7.62 -20.28 -7.06
C LEU A 287 7.01 -20.29 -8.48
N LEU A 288 6.65 -21.47 -8.99
CA LEU A 288 5.94 -21.57 -10.26
C LEU A 288 4.57 -20.87 -10.21
N VAL A 289 3.83 -21.02 -9.10
CA VAL A 289 2.58 -20.28 -8.88
C VAL A 289 2.84 -18.77 -8.89
N PHE A 290 3.87 -18.28 -8.19
CA PHE A 290 4.25 -16.86 -8.24
C PHE A 290 4.54 -16.40 -9.67
N CYS A 291 5.33 -17.16 -10.44
CA CYS A 291 5.65 -16.81 -11.83
C CYS A 291 4.41 -16.77 -12.72
N ILE A 292 3.53 -17.78 -12.64
CA ILE A 292 2.32 -17.86 -13.45
C ILE A 292 1.37 -16.71 -13.10
N VAL A 293 1.11 -16.47 -11.81
CA VAL A 293 0.22 -15.40 -11.37
C VAL A 293 0.80 -14.04 -11.76
N GLN A 294 2.12 -13.83 -11.62
CA GLN A 294 2.78 -12.61 -12.05
C GLN A 294 2.63 -12.38 -13.55
N LEU A 295 2.85 -13.41 -14.37
CA LEU A 295 2.68 -13.32 -15.83
C LEU A 295 1.23 -12.96 -16.20
N ILE A 296 0.23 -13.60 -15.57
CA ILE A 296 -1.19 -13.30 -15.79
C ILE A 296 -1.50 -11.87 -15.34
N GLN A 297 -0.98 -11.44 -14.19
CA GLN A 297 -1.13 -10.09 -13.69
C GLN A 297 -0.60 -9.04 -14.69
N ASP A 298 0.64 -9.20 -15.14
CA ASP A 298 1.33 -8.19 -15.96
C ASP A 298 0.85 -8.20 -17.42
N ALA A 299 0.53 -9.38 -17.97
CA ALA A 299 0.12 -9.52 -19.36
C ALA A 299 -1.39 -9.31 -19.59
N VAL A 300 -2.23 -9.61 -18.58
CA VAL A 300 -3.68 -9.64 -18.77
C VAL A 300 -4.43 -8.71 -17.81
N ILE A 301 -4.21 -8.87 -16.48
CA ILE A 301 -5.03 -8.20 -15.47
C ILE A 301 -4.77 -6.70 -15.48
N VAL A 302 -3.52 -6.31 -15.32
CA VAL A 302 -3.11 -4.89 -15.25
C VAL A 302 -3.46 -4.14 -16.55
N PRO A 303 -3.14 -4.62 -17.76
CA PRO A 303 -3.53 -3.95 -18.99
C PRO A 303 -5.04 -3.81 -19.19
N LYS A 304 -5.82 -4.82 -18.80
CA LYS A 304 -7.29 -4.79 -18.95
C LYS A 304 -7.97 -3.86 -17.95
N ILE A 305 -7.48 -3.83 -16.70
CA ILE A 305 -8.14 -3.07 -15.61
C ILE A 305 -7.61 -1.64 -15.57
N MET A 306 -6.29 -1.45 -15.62
CA MET A 306 -5.65 -0.14 -15.48
C MET A 306 -5.33 0.52 -16.83
N GLY A 307 -5.33 -0.22 -17.93
CA GLY A 307 -5.01 0.31 -19.26
C GLY A 307 -3.61 0.96 -19.31
N LYS A 308 -3.52 2.09 -20.04
CA LYS A 308 -2.25 2.83 -20.17
C LYS A 308 -1.93 3.73 -18.96
N ILE A 309 -2.65 3.61 -17.86
CA ILE A 309 -2.45 4.46 -16.66
C ILE A 309 -1.07 4.23 -16.06
N THR A 310 -0.52 3.03 -16.21
CA THR A 310 0.77 2.61 -15.65
C THR A 310 1.91 2.58 -16.68
N GLY A 311 1.86 3.34 -17.75
CA GLY A 311 2.96 3.42 -18.73
C GLY A 311 4.31 3.90 -18.14
N LEU A 312 4.52 3.66 -16.84
CA LEU A 312 5.75 3.95 -16.12
C LEU A 312 6.72 2.77 -16.23
N ASN A 313 7.99 3.07 -16.42
CA ASN A 313 9.05 2.09 -16.32
C ASN A 313 9.10 1.50 -14.90
N PRO A 314 9.31 0.17 -14.72
CA PRO A 314 9.46 -0.46 -13.40
C PRO A 314 10.44 0.27 -12.46
N ALA A 315 11.55 0.79 -12.99
CA ALA A 315 12.50 1.58 -12.20
C ALA A 315 11.87 2.86 -11.61
N ILE A 316 11.00 3.53 -12.37
CA ILE A 316 10.27 4.72 -11.90
C ILE A 316 9.25 4.33 -10.84
N ILE A 317 8.61 3.18 -10.97
CA ILE A 317 7.67 2.67 -9.97
C ILE A 317 8.40 2.41 -8.65
N LEU A 318 9.53 1.68 -8.68
CA LEU A 318 10.32 1.39 -7.48
C LEU A 318 10.88 2.67 -6.83
N LEU A 319 11.40 3.59 -7.62
CA LEU A 319 11.87 4.88 -7.12
C LEU A 319 10.74 5.67 -6.46
N SER A 320 9.57 5.69 -7.09
CA SER A 320 8.37 6.32 -6.59
C SER A 320 7.95 5.74 -5.23
N LEU A 321 7.86 4.41 -5.14
CA LEU A 321 7.56 3.71 -3.89
C LEU A 321 8.59 4.02 -2.80
N SER A 322 9.87 4.09 -3.15
CA SER A 322 10.94 4.42 -2.21
C SER A 322 10.83 5.85 -1.70
N ILE A 323 10.60 6.83 -2.59
CA ILE A 323 10.49 8.25 -2.21
C ILE A 323 9.25 8.47 -1.34
N TRP A 324 8.07 8.07 -1.83
CA TRP A 324 6.82 8.27 -1.11
C TRP A 324 6.75 7.42 0.18
N GLY A 325 7.34 6.21 0.13
CA GLY A 325 7.49 5.36 1.31
C GLY A 325 8.36 5.99 2.40
N ALA A 326 9.48 6.61 2.02
CA ALA A 326 10.33 7.33 2.96
C ALA A 326 9.65 8.58 3.56
N LEU A 327 8.82 9.27 2.77
CA LEU A 327 8.12 10.49 3.22
C LEU A 327 6.93 10.19 4.13
N MET A 328 6.13 9.16 3.83
CA MET A 328 4.83 8.94 4.47
C MET A 328 4.60 7.47 4.88
N GLY A 329 5.63 6.62 4.86
CA GLY A 329 5.52 5.21 5.20
C GLY A 329 4.59 4.43 4.24
N ILE A 330 3.84 3.49 4.78
CA ILE A 330 2.91 2.62 4.01
C ILE A 330 1.88 3.45 3.24
N VAL A 331 1.36 4.54 3.83
CA VAL A 331 0.41 5.43 3.16
C VAL A 331 1.04 6.08 1.94
N GLY A 332 2.30 6.53 2.06
CA GLY A 332 3.07 7.06 0.93
C GLY A 332 3.23 6.03 -0.19
N MET A 333 3.52 4.77 0.13
CA MET A 333 3.60 3.71 -0.88
C MET A 333 2.27 3.47 -1.60
N ILE A 334 1.14 3.54 -0.91
CA ILE A 334 -0.19 3.37 -1.50
C ILE A 334 -0.49 4.48 -2.52
N ILE A 335 -0.15 5.73 -2.20
CA ILE A 335 -0.40 6.90 -3.09
C ILE A 335 0.74 7.18 -4.08
N ALA A 336 1.86 6.45 -3.99
CA ALA A 336 3.07 6.71 -4.77
C ALA A 336 2.80 6.80 -6.28
N LEU A 337 2.15 5.79 -6.84
CA LEU A 337 1.91 5.73 -8.29
C LEU A 337 0.96 6.82 -8.79
N PRO A 338 -0.23 7.05 -8.20
CA PRO A 338 -1.08 8.14 -8.64
C PRO A 338 -0.38 9.50 -8.54
N CYS A 339 0.30 9.80 -7.44
CA CYS A 339 1.02 11.05 -7.28
C CYS A 339 2.14 11.23 -8.33
N THR A 340 2.96 10.20 -8.54
CA THR A 340 4.05 10.25 -9.52
C THR A 340 3.51 10.37 -10.95
N THR A 341 2.45 9.64 -11.28
CA THR A 341 1.84 9.72 -12.63
C THR A 341 1.31 11.13 -12.91
N ILE A 342 0.70 11.76 -11.92
CA ILE A 342 0.19 13.14 -12.05
C ILE A 342 1.35 14.11 -12.24
N ILE A 343 2.39 14.04 -11.40
CA ILE A 343 3.58 14.90 -11.50
C ILE A 343 4.21 14.77 -12.89
N LEU A 344 4.43 13.54 -13.37
CA LEU A 344 5.02 13.28 -14.68
C LEU A 344 4.12 13.76 -15.82
N SER A 345 2.80 13.63 -15.70
CA SER A 345 1.84 14.10 -16.70
C SER A 345 1.89 15.63 -16.84
N TYR A 346 1.94 16.34 -15.72
CA TYR A 346 2.08 17.80 -15.72
C TYR A 346 3.44 18.26 -16.22
N TYR A 347 4.51 17.57 -15.83
CA TYR A 347 5.86 17.85 -16.33
C TYR A 347 5.95 17.70 -17.85
N LYS A 348 5.45 16.59 -18.42
CA LYS A 348 5.41 16.36 -19.87
C LYS A 348 4.57 17.41 -20.60
N ARG A 349 3.44 17.82 -20.02
CA ARG A 349 2.57 18.85 -20.59
C ARG A 349 3.24 20.23 -20.60
N TYR A 350 3.99 20.54 -19.53
CA TYR A 350 4.74 21.79 -19.45
C TYR A 350 5.86 21.86 -20.49
N ILE A 351 6.62 20.78 -20.67
CA ILE A 351 7.68 20.72 -21.69
C ILE A 351 7.11 20.85 -23.11
N ARG A 352 6.06 20.08 -23.45
CA ARG A 352 5.41 20.20 -24.76
C ARG A 352 4.95 21.61 -25.07
N LYS A 353 4.37 22.28 -24.09
CA LYS A 353 3.94 23.67 -24.29
C LYS A 353 5.11 24.60 -24.61
N GLN A 354 6.28 24.40 -23.98
CA GLN A 354 7.48 25.17 -24.28
C GLN A 354 8.06 24.83 -25.67
N GLU A 355 8.00 23.58 -26.10
CA GLU A 355 8.43 23.15 -27.45
C GLU A 355 7.53 23.77 -28.53
N ASP A 356 6.18 23.70 -28.35
CA ASP A 356 5.22 24.31 -29.28
C ASP A 356 5.38 25.83 -29.34
N GLU A 357 5.62 26.52 -28.25
CA GLU A 357 5.88 27.96 -28.19
C GLU A 357 7.22 28.32 -28.89
N SER A 358 8.25 27.49 -28.74
CA SER A 358 9.56 27.68 -29.34
C SER A 358 9.53 27.47 -30.85
N ASP A 359 8.79 26.47 -31.32
CA ASP A 359 8.63 26.18 -32.75
C ASP A 359 7.73 27.22 -33.45
N SER A 360 6.71 27.71 -32.77
CA SER A 360 5.87 28.81 -33.23
C SER A 360 6.68 30.12 -33.38
N ALA A 361 7.56 30.39 -32.40
CA ALA A 361 8.45 31.57 -32.44
C ALA A 361 9.51 31.46 -33.55
N LYS A 362 10.04 30.25 -33.81
CA LYS A 362 10.98 30.03 -34.94
C LYS A 362 10.31 30.20 -36.29
N ASN A 363 9.09 29.67 -36.46
CA ASN A 363 8.32 29.83 -37.69
C ASN A 363 7.91 31.28 -37.93
N ALA A 364 7.59 32.04 -36.88
CA ALA A 364 7.26 33.47 -37.02
C ALA A 364 8.48 34.36 -37.35
N SER A 365 9.69 33.90 -37.04
CA SER A 365 10.95 34.60 -37.36
C SER A 365 11.54 34.23 -38.75
N ALA A 366 10.94 33.23 -39.45
CA ALA A 366 11.37 32.77 -40.77
C ALA A 366 10.60 33.45 -41.92
N PHE A 367 9.61 34.30 -41.59
CA PHE A 367 8.89 35.20 -42.54
C PHE A 367 9.26 36.65 -42.25
#